data_27a7b8579122983c57280d5f03306656
#
_entry.id   27a7b8579122983c57280d5f03306656
#
_cell.length_a   1.000
_cell.length_b   1.000
_cell.length_c   1.000
_cell.angle_alpha   90.00
_cell.angle_beta   90.00
_cell.angle_gamma   90.00
#
_symmetry.space_group_name_H-M   'P 1'
#
loop_
_entity.id
_entity.type
_entity.pdbx_description
1 polymer ?
#
loop_
_entity_poly.entity_id
_entity_poly.type
_entity_poly.pdbx_seq_one_letter_code
_entity_poly.pdbx_strand_id
1 'polypeptide(L)'
;MSRHDEIRESYKTLGNIGGVYDGIVTRSTPLGKLMDSLIWGLDASLAAKWLDDALAPIPADFAGSLLEVPVGTGVLTMPVYQKLPNAEITCLDYSADMMENAKKRADALGVSNVAFVQGDVGALPFQDESFDIVLSLNGFHAFPDKDAAFRETARVLKKGGVFCGCFYIKEEFRRTDWFVKHLYVPKGFFTPPFETKASLESRLKELYTEGSVHTVRAEGIFRCRK
;
A
#
# COMPACT_ATOMS: atom_id res chain seq x y z
N MET A 1 -12.25 3.88 -22.47
CA MET A 1 -11.69 4.37 -21.18
C MET A 1 -10.52 3.46 -20.86
N SER A 2 -9.35 3.98 -20.52
CA SER A 2 -8.23 3.12 -20.15
C SER A 2 -8.48 2.46 -18.79
N ARG A 3 -7.78 1.35 -18.48
CA ARG A 3 -7.90 0.72 -17.14
C ARG A 3 -7.48 1.67 -16.01
N HIS A 4 -6.52 2.55 -16.29
CA HIS A 4 -6.14 3.64 -15.37
C HIS A 4 -7.30 4.59 -15.08
N ASP A 5 -8.10 4.97 -16.10
CA ASP A 5 -9.26 5.85 -15.91
C ASP A 5 -10.38 5.17 -15.11
N GLU A 6 -10.61 3.88 -15.32
CA GLU A 6 -11.60 3.11 -14.56
C GLU A 6 -11.22 3.01 -13.07
N ILE A 7 -9.97 2.72 -12.79
CA ILE A 7 -9.44 2.67 -11.43
C ILE A 7 -9.56 4.05 -10.78
N ARG A 8 -9.12 5.11 -11.48
CA ARG A 8 -9.23 6.49 -10.98
C ARG A 8 -10.68 6.86 -10.63
N GLU A 9 -11.64 6.53 -11.49
CA GLU A 9 -13.05 6.85 -11.23
C GLU A 9 -13.63 6.06 -10.05
N SER A 10 -13.21 4.78 -9.89
CA SER A 10 -13.59 3.96 -8.74
C SER A 10 -13.04 4.53 -7.44
N TYR A 11 -11.78 4.96 -7.42
CA TYR A 11 -11.16 5.57 -6.24
C TYR A 11 -11.63 7.02 -5.99
N LYS A 12 -12.02 7.77 -7.03
CA LYS A 12 -12.66 9.07 -6.87
C LYS A 12 -13.97 8.97 -6.09
N THR A 13 -14.76 7.94 -6.39
CA THR A 13 -15.97 7.66 -5.61
C THR A 13 -15.65 7.37 -4.14
N LEU A 14 -14.58 6.61 -3.87
CA LEU A 14 -14.11 6.34 -2.50
C LEU A 14 -13.50 7.58 -1.84
N GLY A 15 -12.76 8.41 -2.57
CA GLY A 15 -12.18 9.65 -2.09
C GLY A 15 -13.24 10.68 -1.63
N ASN A 16 -14.36 10.75 -2.36
CA ASN A 16 -15.51 11.59 -1.99
C ASN A 16 -16.26 11.07 -0.75
N ILE A 17 -16.08 9.80 -0.40
CA ILE A 17 -16.60 9.16 0.81
C ILE A 17 -15.43 8.91 1.80
N GLY A 18 -14.41 9.78 1.80
CA GLY A 18 -13.13 9.58 2.51
C GLY A 18 -13.29 9.13 3.96
N GLY A 19 -14.24 9.70 4.70
CA GLY A 19 -14.51 9.26 6.08
C GLY A 19 -15.04 7.83 6.20
N VAL A 20 -15.79 7.33 5.21
CA VAL A 20 -16.29 5.95 5.21
C VAL A 20 -15.17 4.99 4.84
N TYR A 21 -14.37 5.31 3.82
CA TYR A 21 -13.21 4.52 3.42
C TYR A 21 -12.21 4.39 4.58
N ASP A 22 -11.81 5.52 5.16
CA ASP A 22 -10.92 5.55 6.31
C ASP A 22 -11.48 4.74 7.49
N GLY A 23 -12.77 4.89 7.76
CA GLY A 23 -13.47 4.13 8.81
C GLY A 23 -13.46 2.62 8.61
N ILE A 24 -13.45 2.16 7.35
CA ILE A 24 -13.29 0.74 7.00
C ILE A 24 -11.84 0.32 7.20
N VAL A 25 -10.89 1.01 6.58
CA VAL A 25 -9.46 0.65 6.60
C VAL A 25 -8.87 0.70 8.01
N THR A 26 -9.26 1.68 8.82
CA THR A 26 -8.78 1.82 10.22
C THR A 26 -9.63 1.08 11.24
N ARG A 27 -10.77 0.48 10.83
CA ARG A 27 -11.76 -0.13 11.75
C ARG A 27 -12.28 0.85 12.81
N SER A 28 -12.22 2.15 12.55
CA SER A 28 -12.66 3.16 13.52
C SER A 28 -14.18 3.25 13.67
N THR A 29 -14.94 2.69 12.71
CA THR A 29 -16.41 2.64 12.74
C THR A 29 -16.92 1.23 13.00
N PRO A 30 -18.14 1.07 13.60
CA PRO A 30 -18.78 -0.24 13.75
C PRO A 30 -18.95 -0.98 12.43
N LEU A 31 -19.31 -0.24 11.36
CA LEU A 31 -19.44 -0.79 10.01
C LEU A 31 -18.09 -1.29 9.47
N GLY A 32 -17.02 -0.52 9.65
CA GLY A 32 -15.67 -0.92 9.26
C GLY A 32 -15.23 -2.21 9.96
N LYS A 33 -15.44 -2.30 11.27
CA LYS A 33 -15.15 -3.52 12.05
C LYS A 33 -15.92 -4.74 11.52
N LEU A 34 -17.20 -4.55 11.21
CA LEU A 34 -18.05 -5.62 10.67
C LEU A 34 -17.59 -6.06 9.28
N MET A 35 -17.30 -5.10 8.38
CA MET A 35 -16.86 -5.38 7.02
C MET A 35 -15.51 -6.09 7.02
N ASP A 36 -14.54 -5.64 7.79
CA ASP A 36 -13.24 -6.30 7.94
C ASP A 36 -13.37 -7.72 8.48
N SER A 37 -14.17 -7.90 9.55
CA SER A 37 -14.42 -9.23 10.10
C SER A 37 -15.12 -10.15 9.10
N LEU A 38 -16.10 -9.62 8.35
CA LEU A 38 -16.88 -10.39 7.39
C LEU A 38 -16.08 -10.71 6.12
N ILE A 39 -15.37 -9.75 5.56
CA ILE A 39 -14.69 -9.90 4.26
C ILE A 39 -13.29 -10.45 4.45
N TRP A 40 -12.50 -9.82 5.33
CA TRP A 40 -11.09 -10.13 5.52
C TRP A 40 -10.80 -11.12 6.64
N GLY A 41 -11.80 -11.42 7.48
CA GLY A 41 -11.62 -12.31 8.63
C GLY A 41 -10.69 -11.74 9.69
N LEU A 42 -10.52 -10.42 9.71
CA LEU A 42 -9.67 -9.72 10.66
C LEU A 42 -10.47 -9.34 11.91
N ASP A 43 -9.98 -9.70 13.08
CA ASP A 43 -10.36 -9.10 14.35
C ASP A 43 -9.41 -7.96 14.71
N ALA A 44 -9.57 -7.35 15.86
CA ALA A 44 -8.74 -6.22 16.28
C ALA A 44 -7.25 -6.60 16.44
N SER A 45 -6.97 -7.80 16.93
CA SER A 45 -5.60 -8.30 17.12
C SER A 45 -4.91 -8.57 15.79
N LEU A 46 -5.59 -9.27 14.89
CA LEU A 46 -5.06 -9.56 13.56
C LEU A 46 -4.87 -8.28 12.71
N ALA A 47 -5.78 -7.30 12.84
CA ALA A 47 -5.65 -6.04 12.14
C ALA A 47 -4.46 -5.20 12.67
N ALA A 48 -4.23 -5.17 13.98
CA ALA A 48 -3.04 -4.52 14.53
C ALA A 48 -1.77 -5.24 14.09
N LYS A 49 -1.74 -6.58 14.21
CA LYS A 49 -0.60 -7.40 13.80
C LYS A 49 -0.24 -7.20 12.33
N TRP A 50 -1.23 -7.19 11.43
CA TRP A 50 -1.04 -6.98 10.01
C TRP A 50 -0.31 -5.66 9.71
N LEU A 51 -0.75 -4.55 10.31
CA LEU A 51 -0.15 -3.24 10.10
C LEU A 51 1.24 -3.14 10.74
N ASP A 52 1.38 -3.64 11.97
CA ASP A 52 2.66 -3.65 12.67
C ASP A 52 3.71 -4.46 11.89
N ASP A 53 3.35 -5.64 11.39
CA ASP A 53 4.25 -6.49 10.60
C ASP A 53 4.65 -5.80 9.27
N ALA A 54 3.72 -5.11 8.60
CA ALA A 54 4.00 -4.41 7.35
C ALA A 54 4.92 -3.20 7.54
N LEU A 55 4.83 -2.53 8.68
CA LEU A 55 5.63 -1.33 9.02
C LEU A 55 6.91 -1.66 9.80
N ALA A 56 7.04 -2.86 10.37
CA ALA A 56 8.20 -3.28 11.16
C ALA A 56 9.57 -3.06 10.49
N PRO A 57 9.70 -3.10 9.15
CA PRO A 57 10.97 -2.80 8.50
C PRO A 57 11.44 -1.34 8.59
N ILE A 58 10.58 -0.41 9.01
CA ILE A 58 10.91 1.01 9.17
C ILE A 58 11.41 1.24 10.61
N PRO A 59 12.69 1.58 10.83
CA PRO A 59 13.20 1.86 12.17
C PRO A 59 12.50 3.07 12.81
N ALA A 60 12.31 3.03 14.13
CA ALA A 60 11.66 4.12 14.86
C ALA A 60 12.46 5.44 14.85
N ASP A 61 13.75 5.37 14.58
CA ASP A 61 14.69 6.49 14.45
C ASP A 61 15.12 6.72 13.01
N PHE A 62 14.36 6.24 12.04
CA PHE A 62 14.70 6.34 10.62
C PHE A 62 14.88 7.80 10.19
N ALA A 63 16.01 8.09 9.52
CA ALA A 63 16.40 9.42 9.07
C ALA A 63 16.86 9.45 7.59
N GLY A 64 16.48 8.45 6.80
CA GLY A 64 16.80 8.33 5.38
C GLY A 64 15.65 8.78 4.47
N SER A 65 15.77 8.45 3.18
CA SER A 65 14.76 8.72 2.16
C SER A 65 13.77 7.56 2.05
N LEU A 66 12.47 7.85 2.17
CA LEU A 66 11.38 6.89 2.06
C LEU A 66 10.43 7.28 0.93
N LEU A 67 10.08 6.34 0.06
CA LEU A 67 8.99 6.45 -0.89
C LEU A 67 7.81 5.59 -0.44
N GLU A 68 6.64 6.18 -0.32
CA GLU A 68 5.37 5.45 -0.20
C GLU A 68 4.59 5.48 -1.52
N VAL A 69 4.14 4.31 -1.99
CA VAL A 69 3.34 4.17 -3.20
C VAL A 69 2.37 2.98 -3.15
N PRO A 70 1.07 3.23 -3.27
CA PRO A 70 0.36 4.51 -3.27
C PRO A 70 0.15 5.02 -1.83
N VAL A 71 0.08 6.33 -1.63
CA VAL A 71 -0.21 6.89 -0.29
C VAL A 71 -1.69 6.78 0.08
N GLY A 72 -2.58 6.72 -0.91
CA GLY A 72 -4.02 6.76 -0.66
C GLY A 72 -4.43 8.00 0.13
N THR A 73 -5.24 7.83 1.17
CA THR A 73 -5.64 8.91 2.09
C THR A 73 -4.62 9.20 3.19
N GLY A 74 -3.52 8.44 3.24
CA GLY A 74 -2.50 8.54 4.29
C GLY A 74 -2.96 8.16 5.70
N VAL A 75 -4.13 7.53 5.82
CA VAL A 75 -4.75 7.23 7.12
C VAL A 75 -3.91 6.29 7.99
N LEU A 76 -3.18 5.37 7.37
CA LEU A 76 -2.32 4.42 8.07
C LEU A 76 -0.92 4.98 8.36
N THR A 77 -0.40 5.81 7.46
CA THR A 77 1.03 6.16 7.42
C THR A 77 1.34 7.54 7.98
N MET A 78 0.46 8.54 7.84
CA MET A 78 0.72 9.88 8.40
C MET A 78 0.95 9.88 9.92
N PRO A 79 0.24 9.08 10.77
CA PRO A 79 0.55 8.96 12.19
C PRO A 79 1.92 8.32 12.48
N VAL A 80 2.44 7.50 11.56
CA VAL A 80 3.78 6.92 11.63
C VAL A 80 4.83 7.98 11.27
N TYR A 81 4.59 8.72 10.19
CA TYR A 81 5.51 9.77 9.71
C TYR A 81 5.67 10.92 10.69
N GLN A 82 4.62 11.23 11.47
CA GLN A 82 4.71 12.18 12.58
C GLN A 82 5.80 11.81 13.61
N LYS A 83 6.10 10.52 13.74
CA LYS A 83 7.12 9.99 14.67
C LYS A 83 8.51 9.87 14.04
N LEU A 84 8.67 10.23 12.77
CA LEU A 84 9.90 10.15 12.00
C LEU A 84 10.35 11.56 11.52
N PRO A 85 10.60 12.52 12.42
CA PRO A 85 10.82 13.91 12.03
C PRO A 85 12.09 14.14 11.21
N ASN A 86 13.02 13.21 11.24
CA ASN A 86 14.31 13.30 10.53
C ASN A 86 14.31 12.55 9.17
N ALA A 87 13.24 11.86 8.82
CA ALA A 87 13.11 11.19 7.53
C ALA A 87 12.74 12.17 6.41
N GLU A 88 13.21 11.91 5.21
CA GLU A 88 12.76 12.58 3.98
C GLU A 88 11.73 11.67 3.29
N ILE A 89 10.46 12.03 3.36
CA ILE A 89 9.37 11.16 2.90
C ILE A 89 8.78 11.71 1.62
N THR A 90 8.66 10.86 0.62
CA THR A 90 7.94 11.15 -0.63
C THR A 90 6.74 10.23 -0.72
N CYS A 91 5.55 10.80 -0.88
CA CYS A 91 4.29 10.09 -1.06
C CYS A 91 3.80 10.24 -2.49
N LEU A 92 3.62 9.13 -3.20
CA LEU A 92 3.10 9.13 -4.57
C LEU A 92 1.74 8.47 -4.62
N ASP A 93 0.84 9.07 -5.40
CA ASP A 93 -0.45 8.46 -5.76
C ASP A 93 -0.86 8.89 -7.17
N TYR A 94 -1.60 8.03 -7.86
CA TYR A 94 -2.20 8.35 -9.15
C TYR A 94 -3.43 9.25 -9.01
N SER A 95 -4.17 9.11 -7.91
CA SER A 95 -5.40 9.86 -7.60
C SER A 95 -5.09 11.16 -6.90
N ALA A 96 -5.37 12.29 -7.57
CA ALA A 96 -5.26 13.61 -6.96
C ALA A 96 -6.17 13.78 -5.73
N ASP A 97 -7.36 13.19 -5.75
CA ASP A 97 -8.33 13.28 -4.65
C ASP A 97 -7.84 12.54 -3.39
N MET A 98 -7.23 11.34 -3.59
CA MET A 98 -6.61 10.59 -2.49
C MET A 98 -5.44 11.37 -1.89
N MET A 99 -4.58 11.90 -2.74
CA MET A 99 -3.41 12.67 -2.33
C MET A 99 -3.80 13.97 -1.60
N GLU A 100 -4.88 14.63 -2.02
CA GLU A 100 -5.41 15.82 -1.32
C GLU A 100 -5.88 15.47 0.11
N ASN A 101 -6.51 14.31 0.31
CA ASN A 101 -6.87 13.83 1.64
C ASN A 101 -5.63 13.51 2.49
N ALA A 102 -4.59 12.93 1.88
CA ALA A 102 -3.32 12.67 2.57
C ALA A 102 -2.64 13.97 3.00
N LYS A 103 -2.63 15.02 2.15
CA LYS A 103 -2.11 16.36 2.48
C LYS A 103 -2.84 16.96 3.67
N LYS A 104 -4.17 17.02 3.63
CA LYS A 104 -4.99 17.52 4.74
C LYS A 104 -4.70 16.80 6.05
N ARG A 105 -4.45 15.49 5.98
CA ARG A 105 -4.08 14.70 7.15
C ARG A 105 -2.69 15.02 7.67
N ALA A 106 -1.71 15.16 6.77
CA ALA A 106 -0.36 15.60 7.14
C ALA A 106 -0.39 16.95 7.83
N ASP A 107 -1.11 17.94 7.28
CA ASP A 107 -1.28 19.26 7.85
C ASP A 107 -1.93 19.20 9.25
N ALA A 108 -3.02 18.42 9.40
CA ALA A 108 -3.72 18.27 10.67
C ALA A 108 -2.86 17.61 11.76
N LEU A 109 -1.91 16.77 11.39
CA LEU A 109 -0.98 16.10 12.30
C LEU A 109 0.36 16.87 12.48
N GLY A 110 0.56 17.97 11.76
CA GLY A 110 1.81 18.73 11.78
C GLY A 110 2.99 17.96 11.15
N VAL A 111 2.73 17.07 10.18
CA VAL A 111 3.77 16.33 9.47
C VAL A 111 4.29 17.21 8.33
N SER A 112 5.49 17.75 8.47
CA SER A 112 6.08 18.73 7.54
C SER A 112 7.20 18.15 6.65
N ASN A 113 7.64 16.94 6.89
CA ASN A 113 8.73 16.27 6.19
C ASN A 113 8.26 15.32 5.08
N VAL A 114 7.07 15.58 4.52
CA VAL A 114 6.46 14.79 3.46
C VAL A 114 6.27 15.62 2.20
N ALA A 115 6.82 15.16 1.09
CA ALA A 115 6.55 15.68 -0.26
C ALA A 115 5.49 14.81 -0.96
N PHE A 116 4.58 15.42 -1.72
CA PHE A 116 3.52 14.72 -2.45
C PHE A 116 3.73 14.86 -3.95
N VAL A 117 3.76 13.73 -4.65
CA VAL A 117 3.98 13.64 -6.10
C VAL A 117 2.83 12.86 -6.74
N GLN A 118 2.13 13.49 -7.70
CA GLN A 118 1.14 12.74 -8.48
C GLN A 118 1.85 11.98 -9.61
N GLY A 119 1.62 10.68 -9.71
CA GLY A 119 2.30 9.85 -10.71
C GLY A 119 1.79 8.42 -10.79
N ASP A 120 2.31 7.71 -11.77
CA ASP A 120 2.06 6.29 -11.98
C ASP A 120 3.21 5.47 -11.37
N VAL A 121 2.88 4.47 -10.56
CA VAL A 121 3.86 3.54 -10.00
C VAL A 121 4.60 2.74 -11.07
N GLY A 122 3.97 2.50 -12.23
CA GLY A 122 4.58 1.82 -13.36
C GLY A 122 5.60 2.67 -14.13
N ALA A 123 5.70 3.98 -13.82
CA ALA A 123 6.63 4.94 -14.43
C ALA A 123 7.02 6.01 -13.41
N LEU A 124 7.76 5.63 -12.38
CA LEU A 124 8.13 6.52 -11.27
C LEU A 124 9.03 7.67 -11.72
N PRO A 125 8.68 8.94 -11.41
CA PRO A 125 9.43 10.11 -11.87
C PRO A 125 10.69 10.39 -11.01
N PHE A 126 11.36 9.33 -10.57
CA PHE A 126 12.54 9.40 -9.72
C PHE A 126 13.74 8.73 -10.39
N GLN A 127 14.94 9.15 -10.01
CA GLN A 127 16.17 8.53 -10.46
C GLN A 127 16.36 7.13 -9.85
N ASP A 128 17.20 6.33 -10.48
CA ASP A 128 17.61 5.04 -9.92
C ASP A 128 18.25 5.24 -8.55
N GLU A 129 18.05 4.28 -7.66
CA GLU A 129 18.71 4.23 -6.34
C GLU A 129 18.53 5.52 -5.50
N SER A 130 17.32 6.10 -5.51
CA SER A 130 16.98 7.34 -4.80
C SER A 130 16.54 7.12 -3.36
N PHE A 131 15.95 5.96 -3.04
CA PHE A 131 15.30 5.74 -1.76
C PHE A 131 15.95 4.63 -0.94
N ASP A 132 16.06 4.82 0.38
CA ASP A 132 16.53 3.81 1.33
C ASP A 132 15.43 2.81 1.65
N ILE A 133 14.17 3.28 1.69
CA ILE A 133 12.98 2.45 1.88
C ILE A 133 11.94 2.77 0.79
N VAL A 134 11.32 1.73 0.23
CA VAL A 134 10.08 1.83 -0.55
C VAL A 134 9.00 1.08 0.22
N LEU A 135 7.91 1.76 0.54
CA LEU A 135 6.75 1.22 1.24
C LEU A 135 5.55 1.12 0.29
N SER A 136 4.86 -0.01 0.29
CA SER A 136 3.59 -0.14 -0.43
C SER A 136 2.54 -0.82 0.43
N LEU A 137 1.52 -0.08 0.86
CA LEU A 137 0.38 -0.61 1.60
C LEU A 137 -0.85 -0.66 0.71
N ASN A 138 -1.39 -1.85 0.50
CA ASN A 138 -2.63 -2.10 -0.25
C ASN A 138 -2.64 -1.53 -1.69
N GLY A 139 -1.47 -1.45 -2.35
CA GLY A 139 -1.34 -0.93 -3.71
C GLY A 139 -1.40 -2.01 -4.80
N PHE A 140 -0.56 -3.02 -4.70
CA PHE A 140 -0.28 -3.97 -5.79
C PHE A 140 -1.50 -4.75 -6.29
N HIS A 141 -2.49 -5.03 -5.46
CA HIS A 141 -3.72 -5.67 -5.93
C HIS A 141 -4.57 -4.77 -6.84
N ALA A 142 -4.37 -3.46 -6.80
CA ALA A 142 -5.10 -2.49 -7.61
C ALA A 142 -4.35 -2.06 -8.87
N PHE A 143 -3.02 -2.10 -8.90
CA PHE A 143 -2.22 -1.59 -10.00
C PHE A 143 -2.55 -2.29 -11.33
N PRO A 144 -2.69 -1.53 -12.43
CA PRO A 144 -3.02 -2.09 -13.74
C PRO A 144 -1.85 -2.87 -14.34
N ASP A 145 -0.62 -2.39 -14.20
CA ASP A 145 0.63 -3.06 -14.60
C ASP A 145 1.50 -3.33 -13.38
N LYS A 146 1.32 -4.51 -12.79
CA LYS A 146 2.09 -4.94 -11.61
C LYS A 146 3.55 -5.20 -11.93
N ASP A 147 3.84 -5.68 -13.16
CA ASP A 147 5.20 -5.97 -13.56
C ASP A 147 6.02 -4.70 -13.68
N ALA A 148 5.45 -3.64 -14.26
CA ALA A 148 6.07 -2.32 -14.28
C ALA A 148 6.25 -1.78 -12.86
N ALA A 149 5.22 -1.88 -12.00
CA ALA A 149 5.29 -1.41 -10.61
C ALA A 149 6.41 -2.10 -9.81
N PHE A 150 6.55 -3.43 -9.92
CA PHE A 150 7.64 -4.17 -9.26
C PHE A 150 9.02 -3.77 -9.80
N ARG A 151 9.17 -3.60 -11.13
CA ARG A 151 10.45 -3.15 -11.70
C ARG A 151 10.81 -1.73 -11.25
N GLU A 152 9.86 -0.81 -11.26
CA GLU A 152 10.08 0.59 -10.88
C GLU A 152 10.39 0.74 -9.38
N THR A 153 9.67 0.04 -8.50
CA THR A 153 9.98 0.04 -7.06
C THR A 153 11.37 -0.53 -6.78
N ALA A 154 11.79 -1.56 -7.51
CA ALA A 154 13.15 -2.08 -7.41
C ALA A 154 14.18 -1.11 -8.01
N ARG A 155 13.89 -0.43 -9.12
CA ARG A 155 14.79 0.53 -9.76
C ARG A 155 15.15 1.69 -8.85
N VAL A 156 14.14 2.33 -8.26
CA VAL A 156 14.33 3.52 -7.42
C VAL A 156 14.89 3.22 -6.03
N LEU A 157 14.88 1.95 -5.60
CA LEU A 157 15.44 1.52 -4.33
C LEU A 157 16.97 1.47 -4.40
N LYS A 158 17.66 2.04 -3.42
CA LYS A 158 19.13 1.97 -3.29
C LYS A 158 19.61 0.53 -3.07
N LYS A 159 20.86 0.24 -3.42
CA LYS A 159 21.51 -1.02 -3.03
C LYS A 159 21.55 -1.13 -1.50
N GLY A 160 21.14 -2.28 -0.99
CA GLY A 160 20.97 -2.51 0.44
C GLY A 160 19.71 -1.91 1.03
N GLY A 161 18.92 -1.17 0.24
CA GLY A 161 17.64 -0.60 0.66
C GLY A 161 16.55 -1.66 0.87
N VAL A 162 15.46 -1.27 1.50
CA VAL A 162 14.36 -2.16 1.88
C VAL A 162 13.07 -1.82 1.12
N PHE A 163 12.50 -2.81 0.45
CA PHE A 163 11.14 -2.76 -0.06
C PHE A 163 10.22 -3.56 0.86
N CYS A 164 9.18 -2.95 1.39
CA CYS A 164 8.26 -3.59 2.33
C CYS A 164 6.82 -3.14 2.13
N GLY A 165 5.91 -3.88 2.74
CA GLY A 165 4.50 -3.56 2.71
C GLY A 165 3.60 -4.77 2.72
N CYS A 166 2.38 -4.58 2.23
CA CYS A 166 1.36 -5.62 2.16
C CYS A 166 0.35 -5.34 1.05
N PHE A 167 -0.28 -6.40 0.58
CA PHE A 167 -1.44 -6.30 -0.32
C PHE A 167 -2.17 -7.65 -0.38
N TYR A 168 -3.41 -7.61 -0.86
CA TYR A 168 -4.20 -8.83 -1.06
C TYR A 168 -3.48 -9.81 -1.99
N ILE A 169 -3.37 -11.07 -1.53
CA ILE A 169 -2.97 -12.22 -2.32
C ILE A 169 -4.06 -13.29 -2.27
N LYS A 170 -4.26 -14.00 -3.39
CA LYS A 170 -5.30 -15.02 -3.51
C LYS A 170 -4.88 -16.36 -2.89
N GLU A 171 -5.87 -17.20 -2.63
CA GLU A 171 -5.71 -18.60 -2.16
C GLU A 171 -5.34 -18.72 -0.66
N GLU A 172 -5.15 -17.61 0.05
CA GLU A 172 -4.86 -17.62 1.48
C GLU A 172 -6.13 -17.59 2.34
N PHE A 173 -7.22 -16.99 1.86
CA PHE A 173 -8.49 -16.95 2.58
C PHE A 173 -9.69 -16.95 1.64
N ARG A 174 -10.29 -18.11 1.44
CA ARG A 174 -11.36 -18.36 0.45
C ARG A 174 -12.54 -17.38 0.50
N ARG A 175 -12.89 -16.89 1.68
CA ARG A 175 -13.98 -15.93 1.83
C ARG A 175 -13.61 -14.58 1.21
N THR A 176 -12.42 -14.06 1.47
CA THR A 176 -11.92 -12.84 0.83
C THR A 176 -11.84 -13.00 -0.69
N ASP A 177 -11.33 -14.14 -1.18
CA ASP A 177 -11.27 -14.43 -2.63
C ASP A 177 -12.65 -14.35 -3.28
N TRP A 178 -13.68 -14.84 -2.60
CA TRP A 178 -15.05 -14.75 -3.09
C TRP A 178 -15.53 -13.29 -3.19
N PHE A 179 -15.29 -12.47 -2.16
CA PHE A 179 -15.64 -11.04 -2.19
C PHE A 179 -14.84 -10.27 -3.23
N VAL A 180 -13.55 -10.55 -3.34
CA VAL A 180 -12.69 -9.93 -4.36
C VAL A 180 -13.23 -10.22 -5.76
N LYS A 181 -13.51 -11.47 -6.07
CA LYS A 181 -14.02 -11.88 -7.38
C LYS A 181 -15.38 -11.28 -7.71
N HIS A 182 -16.32 -11.22 -6.75
CA HIS A 182 -17.72 -10.90 -7.02
C HIS A 182 -18.09 -9.43 -6.68
N LEU A 183 -17.25 -8.73 -5.91
CA LEU A 183 -17.52 -7.36 -5.49
C LEU A 183 -16.42 -6.38 -5.92
N TYR A 184 -15.14 -6.64 -5.56
CA TYR A 184 -14.08 -5.65 -5.77
C TYR A 184 -13.61 -5.57 -7.23
N VAL A 185 -13.45 -6.69 -7.91
CA VAL A 185 -13.08 -6.72 -9.35
C VAL A 185 -14.15 -6.10 -10.22
N PRO A 186 -15.46 -6.45 -10.11
CA PRO A 186 -16.51 -5.82 -10.92
C PRO A 186 -16.66 -4.31 -10.68
N LYS A 187 -16.33 -3.83 -9.48
CA LYS A 187 -16.33 -2.40 -9.15
C LYS A 187 -15.05 -1.66 -9.52
N GLY A 188 -14.06 -2.34 -10.09
CA GLY A 188 -12.82 -1.73 -10.52
C GLY A 188 -11.81 -1.41 -9.41
N PHE A 189 -12.06 -1.83 -8.16
CA PHE A 189 -11.13 -1.59 -7.06
C PHE A 189 -9.88 -2.47 -7.14
N PHE A 190 -10.04 -3.70 -7.61
CA PHE A 190 -8.96 -4.68 -7.72
C PHE A 190 -8.75 -5.10 -9.17
N THR A 191 -7.50 -5.28 -9.56
CA THR A 191 -7.10 -5.60 -10.94
C THR A 191 -6.44 -6.98 -11.00
N PRO A 192 -7.06 -8.00 -11.62
CA PRO A 192 -6.41 -9.28 -11.87
C PRO A 192 -5.29 -9.14 -12.95
N PRO A 193 -4.33 -10.08 -13.00
CA PRO A 193 -4.19 -11.25 -12.14
C PRO A 193 -3.69 -10.91 -10.74
N PHE A 194 -3.99 -11.78 -9.77
CA PHE A 194 -3.53 -11.63 -8.39
C PHE A 194 -2.40 -12.62 -8.08
N GLU A 195 -1.45 -12.19 -7.27
CA GLU A 195 -0.40 -13.05 -6.76
C GLU A 195 -0.98 -14.09 -5.78
N THR A 196 -0.37 -15.26 -5.76
CA THR A 196 -0.39 -16.19 -4.63
C THR A 196 0.84 -15.94 -3.78
N LYS A 197 0.92 -16.53 -2.59
CA LYS A 197 2.15 -16.48 -1.78
C LYS A 197 3.36 -17.00 -2.57
N ALA A 198 3.22 -18.14 -3.23
CA ALA A 198 4.30 -18.76 -4.00
C ALA A 198 4.75 -17.90 -5.21
N SER A 199 3.79 -17.31 -5.96
CA SER A 199 4.14 -16.45 -7.09
C SER A 199 4.81 -15.15 -6.64
N LEU A 200 4.34 -14.56 -5.53
CA LEU A 200 4.96 -13.38 -4.94
C LEU A 200 6.39 -13.69 -4.45
N GLU A 201 6.60 -14.80 -3.73
CA GLU A 201 7.94 -15.22 -3.30
C GLU A 201 8.89 -15.44 -4.49
N SER A 202 8.41 -16.03 -5.59
CA SER A 202 9.22 -16.21 -6.81
C SER A 202 9.61 -14.88 -7.42
N ARG A 203 8.65 -13.98 -7.61
CA ARG A 203 8.86 -12.64 -8.16
C ARG A 203 9.85 -11.82 -7.34
N LEU A 204 9.73 -11.86 -6.02
CA LEU A 204 10.62 -11.12 -5.13
C LEU A 204 12.05 -11.65 -5.18
N LYS A 205 12.25 -12.96 -5.32
CA LYS A 205 13.58 -13.58 -5.49
C LYS A 205 14.27 -13.20 -6.81
N GLU A 206 13.52 -12.85 -7.84
CA GLU A 206 14.08 -12.39 -9.12
C GLU A 206 14.61 -10.95 -9.05
N LEU A 207 14.02 -10.12 -8.19
CA LEU A 207 14.29 -8.67 -8.13
C LEU A 207 15.18 -8.25 -6.95
N TYR A 208 15.23 -9.07 -5.89
CA TYR A 208 15.88 -8.73 -4.63
C TYR A 208 16.82 -9.84 -4.15
N THR A 209 17.86 -9.43 -3.42
CA THR A 209 18.88 -10.38 -2.87
C THR A 209 18.33 -11.20 -1.71
N GLU A 210 17.45 -10.60 -0.92
CA GLU A 210 16.77 -11.24 0.21
C GLU A 210 15.28 -10.88 0.16
N GLY A 211 14.42 -11.82 0.51
CA GLY A 211 12.98 -11.56 0.58
C GLY A 211 12.27 -12.57 1.46
N SER A 212 11.26 -12.10 2.16
CA SER A 212 10.35 -12.91 2.96
C SER A 212 8.91 -12.49 2.71
N VAL A 213 8.02 -13.47 2.70
CA VAL A 213 6.57 -13.27 2.60
C VAL A 213 5.90 -14.11 3.67
N HIS A 214 5.07 -13.50 4.48
CA HIS A 214 4.15 -14.20 5.37
C HIS A 214 2.74 -13.67 5.20
N THR A 215 1.76 -14.34 5.76
CA THR A 215 0.36 -13.98 5.56
C THR A 215 -0.38 -13.74 6.86
N VAL A 216 -1.23 -12.73 6.85
CA VAL A 216 -2.28 -12.52 7.85
C VAL A 216 -3.61 -12.57 7.10
N ARG A 217 -4.28 -13.72 7.13
CA ARG A 217 -5.43 -14.01 6.27
C ARG A 217 -5.04 -13.85 4.78
N ALA A 218 -5.78 -13.03 4.02
CA ALA A 218 -5.53 -12.76 2.61
C ALA A 218 -4.52 -11.63 2.35
N GLU A 219 -3.91 -11.08 3.39
CA GLU A 219 -2.87 -10.06 3.27
C GLU A 219 -1.49 -10.74 3.20
N GLY A 220 -0.82 -10.58 2.07
CA GLY A 220 0.58 -10.95 1.89
C GLY A 220 1.47 -9.81 2.36
N ILE A 221 2.18 -10.03 3.46
CA ILE A 221 3.11 -9.07 4.05
C ILE A 221 4.52 -9.46 3.59
N PHE A 222 5.23 -8.51 3.03
CA PHE A 222 6.54 -8.77 2.45
C PHE A 222 7.61 -7.79 2.93
N ARG A 223 8.83 -8.27 2.97
CA ARG A 223 10.04 -7.49 3.19
C ARG A 223 11.14 -8.02 2.29
N CYS A 224 11.80 -7.12 1.55
CA CYS A 224 12.88 -7.45 0.63
C CYS A 224 14.05 -6.50 0.82
N ARG A 225 15.26 -6.95 0.49
CA ARG A 225 16.48 -6.13 0.43
C ARG A 225 17.08 -6.21 -0.98
N LYS A 226 17.40 -5.05 -1.55
CA LYS A 226 18.06 -4.97 -2.86
C LYS A 226 19.55 -5.21 -2.78
#